data_376f02103005672704fc402a8d00e497
#
_entry.id   376f02103005672704fc402a8d00e497
#
_cell.length_a   1.000
_cell.length_b   1.000
_cell.length_c   1.000
_cell.angle_alpha   90.00
_cell.angle_beta   90.00
_cell.angle_gamma   90.00
#
_symmetry.space_group_name_H-M   'P 1'
#
loop_
_entity.id
_entity.type
_entity.pdbx_description
1 polymer ?
#
loop_
_entity_poly.entity_id
_entity_poly.type
_entity_poly.pdbx_seq_one_letter_code
_entity_poly.pdbx_strand_id
1 'polypeptide(L)'
;MKYEPTESMKGKIEAVFTAVSEWYGIPLEQILSRRRDQHTAEARFVSIHLASKIPMAAWPSIGWYSNRHHLSCIYADKQVMEWKETDSKFAKRLTGVTEAVDPLLKPTDKPKKV
;
A
#
# COMPACT_ATOMS: atom_id res chain seq x y z
N MET A 1 13.09 -15.35 -14.08
CA MET A 1 12.49 -14.26 -14.82
C MET A 1 11.66 -13.38 -13.91
N LYS A 2 11.75 -12.09 -14.09
CA LYS A 2 11.02 -11.18 -13.25
C LYS A 2 9.69 -10.80 -13.85
N TYR A 3 8.67 -10.77 -13.01
CA TYR A 3 7.38 -10.27 -13.43
C TYR A 3 7.40 -8.76 -13.39
N GLU A 4 6.98 -8.10 -14.45
CA GLU A 4 6.90 -6.66 -14.50
C GLU A 4 5.47 -6.24 -14.80
N PRO A 5 4.84 -5.43 -13.94
CA PRO A 5 3.46 -4.99 -14.20
C PRO A 5 3.40 -4.01 -15.37
N THR A 6 2.18 -3.79 -15.85
CA THR A 6 1.97 -2.80 -16.90
C THR A 6 2.27 -1.40 -16.35
N GLU A 7 2.49 -0.45 -17.27
CA GLU A 7 2.72 0.93 -16.85
C GLU A 7 1.52 1.47 -16.07
N SER A 8 0.32 1.10 -16.48
CA SER A 8 -0.88 1.54 -15.76
C SER A 8 -0.88 1.03 -14.33
N MET A 9 -0.54 -0.24 -14.14
CA MET A 9 -0.53 -0.80 -12.79
C MET A 9 0.59 -0.20 -11.95
N LYS A 10 1.75 0.05 -12.55
CA LYS A 10 2.85 0.70 -11.85
C LYS A 10 2.41 2.05 -11.29
N GLY A 11 1.72 2.84 -12.12
CA GLY A 11 1.26 4.15 -11.71
C GLY A 11 0.24 4.08 -10.58
N LYS A 12 -0.64 3.10 -10.62
CA LYS A 12 -1.63 2.94 -9.56
C LYS A 12 -0.99 2.57 -8.25
N ILE A 13 -0.02 1.65 -8.28
CA ILE A 13 0.68 1.26 -7.07
C ILE A 13 1.47 2.44 -6.51
N GLU A 14 2.15 3.16 -7.39
CA GLU A 14 2.92 4.32 -6.95
C GLU A 14 2.02 5.37 -6.31
N ALA A 15 0.83 5.59 -6.87
CA ALA A 15 -0.10 6.56 -6.33
C ALA A 15 -0.50 6.20 -4.90
N VAL A 16 -0.73 4.92 -4.64
CA VAL A 16 -1.09 4.47 -3.31
C VAL A 16 0.08 4.68 -2.34
N PHE A 17 1.29 4.29 -2.74
CA PHE A 17 2.45 4.47 -1.89
C PHE A 17 2.69 5.95 -1.61
N THR A 18 2.51 6.80 -2.62
CA THR A 18 2.71 8.25 -2.47
C THR A 18 1.69 8.84 -1.49
N ALA A 19 0.43 8.41 -1.59
CA ALA A 19 -0.60 8.90 -0.68
C ALA A 19 -0.29 8.49 0.76
N VAL A 20 0.18 7.27 0.97
CA VAL A 20 0.56 6.83 2.30
C VAL A 20 1.76 7.64 2.80
N SER A 21 2.72 7.88 1.92
CA SER A 21 3.89 8.69 2.24
C SER A 21 3.46 10.06 2.76
N GLU A 22 2.53 10.68 2.06
CA GLU A 22 2.06 12.01 2.45
C GLU A 22 1.30 11.97 3.76
N TRP A 23 0.48 10.95 3.95
CA TRP A 23 -0.30 10.85 5.17
C TRP A 23 0.59 10.66 6.39
N TYR A 24 1.60 9.81 6.29
CA TYR A 24 2.51 9.55 7.40
C TYR A 24 3.59 10.62 7.54
N GLY A 25 3.79 11.44 6.52
CA GLY A 25 4.87 12.42 6.55
C GLY A 25 6.24 11.79 6.41
N ILE A 26 6.34 10.65 5.72
CA ILE A 26 7.60 9.94 5.51
C ILE A 26 7.90 9.94 4.02
N PRO A 27 9.10 10.36 3.60
CA PRO A 27 9.43 10.38 2.18
C PRO A 27 9.24 9.01 1.54
N LEU A 28 8.72 9.01 0.31
CA LEU A 28 8.47 7.76 -0.40
C LEU A 28 9.74 6.92 -0.50
N GLU A 29 10.87 7.56 -0.81
CA GLU A 29 12.11 6.82 -0.95
C GLU A 29 12.51 6.13 0.35
N GLN A 30 12.15 6.71 1.49
CA GLN A 30 12.41 6.08 2.77
C GLN A 30 11.52 4.86 2.97
N ILE A 31 10.25 4.97 2.58
CA ILE A 31 9.33 3.84 2.66
C ILE A 31 9.83 2.69 1.81
N LEU A 32 10.39 2.99 0.64
CA LEU A 32 10.89 1.98 -0.27
C LEU A 32 12.28 1.48 0.09
N SER A 33 12.92 2.10 1.07
CA SER A 33 14.27 1.73 1.49
C SER A 33 14.26 0.48 2.35
N ARG A 34 15.42 0.13 2.88
CA ARG A 34 15.55 -1.02 3.78
C ARG A 34 15.49 -0.62 5.24
N ARG A 35 15.08 0.59 5.53
CA ARG A 35 14.99 1.03 6.92
C ARG A 35 14.01 0.16 7.68
N ARG A 36 14.32 -0.08 8.96
CA ARG A 36 13.56 -0.98 9.79
C ARG A 36 12.97 -0.32 11.02
N ASP A 37 13.10 1.00 11.15
CA ASP A 37 12.46 1.68 12.28
C ASP A 37 10.96 1.47 12.18
N GLN A 38 10.31 1.40 13.34
CA GLN A 38 8.91 1.00 13.39
C GLN A 38 8.00 1.91 12.57
N HIS A 39 8.25 3.21 12.62
CA HIS A 39 7.41 4.16 11.89
C HIS A 39 7.46 3.94 10.39
N THR A 40 8.68 3.79 9.86
CA THR A 40 8.85 3.53 8.43
C THR A 40 8.30 2.17 8.04
N ALA A 41 8.53 1.16 8.88
CA ALA A 41 8.03 -0.18 8.58
C ALA A 41 6.51 -0.20 8.58
N GLU A 42 5.88 0.52 9.50
CA GLU A 42 4.43 0.59 9.51
C GLU A 42 3.90 1.21 8.22
N ALA A 43 4.49 2.33 7.79
CA ALA A 43 4.06 2.99 6.57
C ALA A 43 4.25 2.07 5.36
N ARG A 44 5.36 1.33 5.32
CA ARG A 44 5.62 0.40 4.22
C ARG A 44 4.58 -0.72 4.20
N PHE A 45 4.31 -1.30 5.34
CA PHE A 45 3.35 -2.40 5.43
C PHE A 45 1.95 -1.94 5.04
N VAL A 46 1.56 -0.75 5.50
CA VAL A 46 0.26 -0.18 5.16
C VAL A 46 0.17 0.11 3.66
N SER A 47 1.27 0.62 3.07
CA SER A 47 1.29 0.87 1.62
C SER A 47 1.05 -0.42 0.85
N ILE A 48 1.73 -1.49 1.25
CA ILE A 48 1.58 -2.79 0.58
C ILE A 48 0.17 -3.31 0.75
N HIS A 49 -0.36 -3.21 1.98
CA HIS A 49 -1.72 -3.65 2.27
C HIS A 49 -2.74 -2.92 1.39
N LEU A 50 -2.64 -1.59 1.32
CA LEU A 50 -3.60 -0.82 0.55
C LEU A 50 -3.41 -1.02 -0.95
N ALA A 51 -2.16 -1.20 -1.40
CA ALA A 51 -1.93 -1.48 -2.82
C ALA A 51 -2.59 -2.79 -3.24
N SER A 52 -2.69 -3.75 -2.33
CA SER A 52 -3.33 -5.02 -2.64
C SER A 52 -4.83 -4.87 -2.90
N LYS A 53 -5.40 -3.74 -2.53
CA LYS A 53 -6.82 -3.46 -2.77
C LYS A 53 -7.08 -2.87 -4.15
N ILE A 54 -6.03 -2.51 -4.88
CA ILE A 54 -6.20 -1.98 -6.23
C ILE A 54 -6.81 -3.07 -7.10
N PRO A 55 -7.89 -2.77 -7.85
CA PRO A 55 -8.49 -3.78 -8.72
C PRO A 55 -7.44 -4.37 -9.66
N MET A 56 -7.39 -5.68 -9.76
CA MET A 56 -6.49 -6.42 -10.64
C MET A 56 -5.02 -6.41 -10.19
N ALA A 57 -4.70 -5.83 -9.05
CA ALA A 57 -3.32 -5.85 -8.57
C ALA A 57 -2.98 -7.26 -8.06
N ALA A 58 -1.83 -7.75 -8.47
CA ALA A 58 -1.34 -9.05 -8.01
C ALA A 58 -0.14 -8.84 -7.09
N TRP A 59 0.08 -9.79 -6.18
CA TRP A 59 1.21 -9.68 -5.28
C TRP A 59 2.54 -9.49 -6.00
N PRO A 60 2.81 -10.20 -7.12
CA PRO A 60 4.06 -9.95 -7.85
C PRO A 60 4.20 -8.53 -8.35
N SER A 61 3.10 -7.86 -8.71
CA SER A 61 3.16 -6.47 -9.14
C SER A 61 3.62 -5.56 -8.01
N ILE A 62 3.07 -5.78 -6.83
CA ILE A 62 3.43 -4.99 -5.66
C ILE A 62 4.87 -5.26 -5.26
N GLY A 63 5.27 -6.54 -5.31
CA GLY A 63 6.65 -6.91 -5.02
C GLY A 63 7.61 -6.26 -5.98
N TRP A 64 7.27 -6.24 -7.26
CA TRP A 64 8.12 -5.60 -8.24
C TRP A 64 8.32 -4.11 -7.94
N TYR A 65 7.22 -3.42 -7.67
CA TYR A 65 7.31 -1.99 -7.39
C TYR A 65 8.12 -1.71 -6.14
N SER A 66 7.88 -2.47 -5.08
CA SER A 66 8.54 -2.23 -3.80
C SER A 66 9.92 -2.88 -3.71
N ASN A 67 10.31 -3.59 -4.75
CA ASN A 67 11.59 -4.33 -4.79
C ASN A 67 11.68 -5.32 -3.65
N ARG A 68 10.60 -6.08 -3.46
CA ARG A 68 10.54 -7.11 -2.45
C ARG A 68 9.89 -8.36 -3.02
N HIS A 69 10.26 -9.50 -2.46
CA HIS A 69 9.65 -10.75 -2.88
C HIS A 69 8.16 -10.71 -2.55
N HIS A 70 7.32 -11.29 -3.43
CA HIS A 70 5.88 -11.21 -3.23
C HIS A 70 5.44 -11.88 -1.93
N LEU A 71 6.16 -12.88 -1.44
CA LEU A 71 5.82 -13.50 -0.16
C LEU A 71 6.01 -12.52 0.99
N SER A 72 7.00 -11.63 0.89
CA SER A 72 7.18 -10.59 1.90
C SER A 72 6.00 -9.62 1.89
N CYS A 73 5.44 -9.36 0.71
CA CYS A 73 4.28 -8.49 0.61
C CYS A 73 3.05 -9.13 1.24
N ILE A 74 2.88 -10.43 1.01
CA ILE A 74 1.77 -11.16 1.63
C ILE A 74 1.92 -11.14 3.15
N TYR A 75 3.14 -11.31 3.64
CA TYR A 75 3.40 -11.25 5.07
C TYR A 75 3.04 -9.86 5.62
N ALA A 76 3.42 -8.81 4.92
CA ALA A 76 3.12 -7.45 5.35
C ALA A 76 1.61 -7.24 5.46
N ASP A 77 0.87 -7.74 4.49
CA ASP A 77 -0.58 -7.63 4.50
C ASP A 77 -1.18 -8.33 5.72
N LYS A 78 -0.70 -9.53 6.02
CA LYS A 78 -1.20 -10.27 7.18
C LYS A 78 -0.88 -9.54 8.48
N GLN A 79 0.30 -8.93 8.56
CA GLN A 79 0.68 -8.18 9.74
C GLN A 79 -0.25 -6.99 9.95
N VAL A 80 -0.61 -6.28 8.88
CA VAL A 80 -1.53 -5.15 8.99
C VAL A 80 -2.87 -5.63 9.53
N MET A 81 -3.37 -6.74 9.01
CA MET A 81 -4.65 -7.26 9.47
C MET A 81 -4.59 -7.64 10.95
N GLU A 82 -3.49 -8.22 11.37
CA GLU A 82 -3.33 -8.61 12.77
C GLU A 82 -3.24 -7.38 13.67
N TRP A 83 -2.45 -6.39 13.27
CA TRP A 83 -2.33 -5.16 14.07
C TRP A 83 -3.68 -4.44 14.16
N LYS A 84 -4.45 -4.48 13.08
CA LYS A 84 -5.76 -3.84 13.10
C LYS A 84 -6.65 -4.43 14.20
N GLU A 85 -6.54 -5.72 14.44
CA GLU A 85 -7.37 -6.38 15.42
C GLU A 85 -6.83 -6.29 16.85
N THR A 86 -5.52 -6.10 17.01
CA THR A 86 -4.90 -6.17 18.32
C THR A 86 -4.44 -4.81 18.86
N ASP A 87 -4.44 -3.77 18.01
CA ASP A 87 -3.93 -2.46 18.41
C ASP A 87 -4.93 -1.39 17.96
N SER A 88 -5.70 -0.89 18.91
CA SER A 88 -6.75 0.08 18.58
C SER A 88 -6.19 1.39 18.05
N LYS A 89 -5.01 1.79 18.49
CA LYS A 89 -4.40 3.02 17.99
C LYS A 89 -3.99 2.84 16.53
N PHE A 90 -3.41 1.69 16.20
CA PHE A 90 -3.09 1.42 14.82
C PHE A 90 -4.34 1.35 13.97
N ALA A 91 -5.40 0.73 14.49
CA ALA A 91 -6.65 0.63 13.72
C ALA A 91 -7.18 2.00 13.35
N LYS A 92 -7.06 2.97 14.25
CA LYS A 92 -7.50 4.33 13.94
C LYS A 92 -6.64 4.98 12.88
N ARG A 93 -5.31 4.79 12.96
CA ARG A 93 -4.43 5.33 11.92
C ARG A 93 -4.74 4.68 10.58
N LEU A 94 -4.98 3.37 10.59
CA LEU A 94 -5.30 2.66 9.36
C LEU A 94 -6.58 3.19 8.74
N THR A 95 -7.60 3.47 9.55
CA THR A 95 -8.84 4.03 9.05
C THR A 95 -8.56 5.38 8.38
N GLY A 96 -7.78 6.24 9.02
CA GLY A 96 -7.49 7.55 8.47
C GLY A 96 -6.75 7.49 7.16
N VAL A 97 -5.70 6.67 7.09
CA VAL A 97 -4.92 6.60 5.85
C VAL A 97 -5.73 5.89 4.76
N THR A 98 -6.56 4.91 5.14
CA THR A 98 -7.40 4.23 4.16
C THR A 98 -8.38 5.23 3.52
N GLU A 99 -8.96 6.12 4.30
CA GLU A 99 -9.85 7.12 3.74
C GLU A 99 -9.14 8.04 2.77
N ALA A 100 -7.88 8.37 3.06
CA ALA A 100 -7.11 9.23 2.16
C ALA A 100 -6.78 8.51 0.85
N VAL A 101 -6.59 7.20 0.90
CA VAL A 101 -6.21 6.41 -0.27
C VAL A 101 -7.43 5.89 -1.03
N ASP A 102 -8.56 5.78 -0.37
CA ASP A 102 -9.74 5.14 -0.93
C ASP A 102 -10.11 5.62 -2.33
N PRO A 103 -10.09 6.92 -2.64
CA PRO A 103 -10.44 7.35 -3.99
C PRO A 103 -9.53 6.76 -5.06
N LEU A 104 -8.31 6.40 -4.71
CA LEU A 104 -7.36 5.81 -5.66
C LEU A 104 -7.64 4.33 -5.89
N LEU A 105 -8.41 3.70 -5.00
CA LEU A 105 -8.68 2.28 -5.09
C LEU A 105 -9.96 1.99 -5.86
N LYS A 106 -10.77 3.01 -6.13
CA LYS A 106 -12.03 2.80 -6.81
C LYS A 106 -11.86 2.87 -8.31
N PRO A 107 -12.72 2.18 -9.06
CA PRO A 107 -12.68 2.31 -10.51
C PRO A 107 -12.90 3.76 -10.90
N THR A 108 -12.19 4.20 -11.93
CA THR A 108 -12.21 5.60 -12.29
C THR A 108 -13.44 6.01 -13.04
N ASP A 109 -14.11 5.04 -13.57
CA ASP A 109 -15.21 5.40 -14.38
C ASP A 109 -16.43 5.43 -13.61
N LYS A 110 -16.76 5.85 -13.03
CA LYS A 110 -17.90 5.80 -12.48
C LYS A 110 -18.85 6.68 -12.58
N PRO A 111 -19.42 6.62 -12.97
CA PRO A 111 -20.33 7.58 -13.23
C PRO A 111 -21.22 7.90 -12.19
N LYS A 112 -21.50 8.26 -11.93
CA LYS A 112 -22.14 8.69 -11.19
C LYS A 112 -23.30 8.82 -11.39
N LYS A 113 -23.90 8.82 -11.16
CA LYS A 113 -24.92 8.95 -11.25
C LYS A 113 -25.47 9.73 -11.39
N VAL A 114 -25.84 9.99 -11.65
CA VAL A 114 -26.41 10.79 -11.69
C VAL A 114 -27.04 11.06 -11.65
#